data_a983f83f96906db99ab8e43b5b51b0c1
#
_entry.id   a983f83f96906db99ab8e43b5b51b0c1
#
_cell.length_a   1.000
_cell.length_b   1.000
_cell.length_c   1.000
_cell.angle_alpha   90.00
_cell.angle_beta   90.00
_cell.angle_gamma   90.00
#
_symmetry.space_group_name_H-M   'P 1'
#
loop_
_entity.id
_entity.type
_entity.pdbx_description
1 polymer ?
#
loop_
_entity_poly.entity_id
_entity_poly.type
_entity_poly.pdbx_seq_one_letter_code
_entity_poly.pdbx_strand_id
1 'polypeptide(L)'
;MLRSLVGSEMCIRDRLNTIQVKGRLEIIKTPGDYTLMIDYAHNAMSLESLLTTIRKYNPKKIYCLFGCGGNRAKARRYEMGEVSSKLADLTVVTSDNPRNEEPMDIINDILIGVHKADGEYVTIPDRKEAIKYCMEHAGAGDIVILAGKGHEDYQEIKGVKHHMDERDLIQEIIEGR
;
A
#
# COMPACT_ATOMS: atom_id res chain seq x y z
N MET A 1 24.35 14.38 -38.62
CA MET A 1 24.58 13.43 -37.50
C MET A 1 23.63 13.60 -36.30
N LEU A 2 22.37 13.91 -36.48
CA LEU A 2 21.41 14.15 -35.39
C LEU A 2 20.24 13.12 -35.34
N ARG A 3 20.24 12.13 -36.23
CA ARG A 3 19.16 11.12 -36.31
C ARG A 3 19.34 9.87 -35.40
N SER A 4 20.52 9.70 -34.79
CA SER A 4 20.84 8.51 -33.99
C SER A 4 20.40 8.63 -32.50
N LEU A 5 20.24 9.86 -31.99
CA LEU A 5 19.89 10.07 -30.56
C LEU A 5 18.40 9.95 -30.29
N VAL A 6 17.52 10.30 -31.24
CA VAL A 6 16.07 10.22 -31.06
C VAL A 6 15.58 8.78 -30.93
N GLY A 7 16.19 7.84 -31.63
CA GLY A 7 15.87 6.42 -31.53
C GLY A 7 16.31 5.79 -30.21
N SER A 8 17.42 6.26 -29.61
CA SER A 8 17.91 5.75 -28.32
C SER A 8 17.10 6.27 -27.14
N GLU A 9 16.63 7.51 -27.16
CA GLU A 9 15.77 8.07 -26.11
C GLU A 9 14.38 7.41 -26.08
N MET A 10 13.80 7.15 -27.25
CA MET A 10 12.53 6.40 -27.33
C MET A 10 12.70 4.97 -26.83
N CYS A 11 13.80 4.30 -27.18
CA CYS A 11 14.12 2.95 -26.69
C CYS A 11 14.36 2.90 -25.17
N ILE A 12 14.93 3.96 -24.57
CA ILE A 12 15.14 4.09 -23.13
C ILE A 12 13.81 4.34 -22.42
N ARG A 13 12.94 5.22 -22.95
CA ARG A 13 11.59 5.45 -22.38
C ARG A 13 10.74 4.19 -22.44
N ASP A 14 10.72 3.47 -23.55
CA ASP A 14 9.95 2.22 -23.69
C ASP A 14 10.47 1.14 -22.75
N ARG A 15 11.78 1.06 -22.52
CA ARG A 15 12.38 0.13 -21.54
C ARG A 15 12.09 0.54 -20.11
N LEU A 16 12.10 1.83 -19.78
CA LEU A 16 11.74 2.31 -18.43
C LEU A 16 10.25 2.08 -18.12
N ASN A 17 9.37 2.16 -19.12
CA ASN A 17 7.96 1.84 -18.97
C ASN A 17 7.70 0.32 -18.78
N THR A 18 8.66 -0.54 -19.09
CA THR A 18 8.56 -1.99 -18.92
C THR A 18 9.29 -2.52 -17.69
N ILE A 19 10.10 -1.70 -17.01
CA ILE A 19 10.80 -2.10 -15.79
C ILE A 19 9.84 -1.92 -14.61
N GLN A 20 9.16 -2.99 -14.22
CA GLN A 20 8.46 -3.06 -12.93
C GLN A 20 9.45 -3.54 -11.88
N VAL A 21 9.68 -2.74 -10.85
CA VAL A 21 10.44 -3.15 -9.67
C VAL A 21 9.47 -3.76 -8.68
N LYS A 22 9.69 -5.04 -8.31
CA LYS A 22 8.85 -5.76 -7.35
C LYS A 22 8.64 -4.93 -6.08
N GLY A 23 7.38 -4.66 -5.73
CA GLY A 23 7.02 -3.91 -4.54
C GLY A 23 7.28 -2.40 -4.58
N ARG A 24 7.41 -1.81 -5.78
CA ARG A 24 7.53 -0.36 -5.99
C ARG A 24 6.57 0.09 -7.08
N LEU A 25 5.48 0.74 -6.69
CA LEU A 25 4.36 1.09 -7.59
C LEU A 25 4.00 -0.08 -8.54
N GLU A 26 4.06 -1.28 -8.01
CA GLU A 26 3.79 -2.49 -8.76
C GLU A 26 2.29 -2.65 -8.99
N ILE A 27 1.87 -2.53 -10.25
CA ILE A 27 0.45 -2.68 -10.62
C ILE A 27 0.13 -4.16 -10.73
N ILE A 28 -0.89 -4.60 -10.00
CA ILE A 28 -1.41 -5.97 -10.03
C ILE A 28 -2.70 -5.99 -10.85
N LYS A 29 -2.77 -6.90 -11.81
CA LYS A 29 -3.96 -7.10 -12.62
C LYS A 29 -5.06 -7.79 -11.81
N THR A 30 -6.21 -7.18 -11.75
CA THR A 30 -7.41 -7.71 -11.08
C THR A 30 -8.58 -7.75 -12.06
N PRO A 31 -9.64 -8.54 -11.79
CA PRO A 31 -10.86 -8.55 -12.61
C PRO A 31 -11.68 -7.25 -12.54
N GLY A 32 -11.43 -6.40 -11.53
CA GLY A 32 -12.16 -5.16 -11.31
C GLY A 32 -11.68 -4.01 -12.18
N ASP A 33 -12.52 -2.99 -12.33
CA ASP A 33 -12.23 -1.78 -13.12
C ASP A 33 -11.41 -0.72 -12.35
N TYR A 34 -10.83 -1.07 -11.20
CA TYR A 34 -9.94 -0.23 -10.40
C TYR A 34 -8.48 -0.61 -10.63
N THR A 35 -7.56 0.26 -10.20
CA THR A 35 -6.12 -0.03 -10.22
C THR A 35 -5.66 -0.47 -8.84
N LEU A 36 -5.06 -1.66 -8.73
CA LEU A 36 -4.43 -2.17 -7.51
C LEU A 36 -2.92 -2.04 -7.61
N MET A 37 -2.28 -1.45 -6.60
CA MET A 37 -0.84 -1.22 -6.54
C MET A 37 -0.25 -1.72 -5.23
N ILE A 38 0.96 -2.30 -5.31
CA ILE A 38 1.78 -2.65 -4.15
C ILE A 38 2.98 -1.71 -4.10
N ASP A 39 3.25 -1.10 -2.92
CA ASP A 39 4.41 -0.24 -2.71
C ASP A 39 5.07 -0.46 -1.33
N TYR A 40 6.36 -0.17 -1.26
CA TYR A 40 7.17 -0.31 -0.04
C TYR A 40 7.16 0.94 0.84
N ALA A 41 6.31 1.92 0.61
CA ALA A 41 6.22 3.12 1.44
C ALA A 41 5.85 2.73 2.89
N HIS A 42 6.82 2.79 3.80
CA HIS A 42 6.73 2.31 5.19
C HIS A 42 7.07 3.37 6.24
N ASN A 43 7.10 4.65 5.83
CA ASN A 43 7.24 5.82 6.69
C ASN A 43 6.42 6.99 6.14
N ALA A 44 6.19 8.01 6.96
CA ALA A 44 5.32 9.14 6.62
C ALA A 44 5.75 9.87 5.34
N MET A 45 7.03 10.18 5.19
CA MET A 45 7.56 10.92 4.03
C MET A 45 7.38 10.13 2.72
N SER A 46 7.68 8.83 2.72
CA SER A 46 7.48 7.99 1.54
C SER A 46 6.00 7.80 1.21
N LEU A 47 5.13 7.66 2.22
CA LEU A 47 3.69 7.56 2.05
C LEU A 47 3.09 8.86 1.50
N GLU A 48 3.51 10.01 2.02
CA GLU A 48 3.10 11.32 1.53
C GLU A 48 3.50 11.54 0.05
N SER A 49 4.75 11.22 -0.28
CA SER A 49 5.25 11.30 -1.66
C SER A 49 4.45 10.40 -2.61
N LEU A 50 4.16 9.16 -2.19
CA LEU A 50 3.37 8.20 -2.93
C LEU A 50 1.94 8.73 -3.18
N LEU A 51 1.20 9.06 -2.13
CA LEU A 51 -0.19 9.50 -2.22
C LEU A 51 -0.32 10.82 -3.01
N THR A 52 0.60 11.77 -2.81
CA THR A 52 0.65 13.02 -3.57
C THR A 52 0.91 12.76 -5.06
N THR A 53 1.77 11.80 -5.38
CA THR A 53 2.06 11.41 -6.77
C THR A 53 0.84 10.77 -7.42
N ILE A 54 0.20 9.81 -6.74
CA ILE A 54 -1.00 9.12 -7.24
C ILE A 54 -2.15 10.11 -7.44
N ARG A 55 -2.33 11.09 -6.56
CA ARG A 55 -3.40 12.11 -6.69
C ARG A 55 -3.30 12.92 -8.00
N LYS A 56 -2.09 13.08 -8.56
CA LYS A 56 -1.89 13.77 -9.86
C LYS A 56 -2.51 13.04 -11.07
N TYR A 57 -2.82 11.77 -10.93
CA TYR A 57 -3.53 10.98 -11.96
C TYR A 57 -5.05 11.12 -11.90
N ASN A 58 -5.57 11.98 -11.00
CA ASN A 58 -6.99 12.28 -10.82
C ASN A 58 -7.86 11.03 -10.58
N PRO A 59 -7.49 10.11 -9.66
CA PRO A 59 -8.35 8.99 -9.31
C PRO A 59 -9.66 9.52 -8.72
N LYS A 60 -10.73 8.73 -8.83
CA LYS A 60 -12.00 9.05 -8.15
C LYS A 60 -11.84 8.96 -6.65
N LYS A 61 -11.26 7.83 -6.17
CA LYS A 61 -10.90 7.61 -4.76
C LYS A 61 -9.56 6.93 -4.66
N ILE A 62 -8.85 7.21 -3.57
CA ILE A 62 -7.63 6.51 -3.15
C ILE A 62 -7.95 5.74 -1.88
N TYR A 63 -7.84 4.42 -1.95
CA TYR A 63 -7.82 3.53 -0.80
C TYR A 63 -6.38 3.29 -0.40
N CYS A 64 -5.99 3.68 0.81
CA CYS A 64 -4.64 3.47 1.33
C CYS A 64 -4.68 2.42 2.43
N LEU A 65 -4.25 1.19 2.10
CA LEU A 65 -4.12 0.10 3.04
C LEU A 65 -2.68 0.02 3.54
N PHE A 66 -2.47 0.09 4.85
CA PHE A 66 -1.16 -0.10 5.46
C PHE A 66 -1.24 -0.56 6.91
N GLY A 67 -0.12 -1.06 7.39
CA GLY A 67 0.15 -1.32 8.79
C GLY A 67 1.54 -0.82 9.16
N CYS A 68 1.90 -0.93 10.43
CA CYS A 68 3.22 -0.59 10.92
C CYS A 68 3.87 -1.77 11.62
N GLY A 69 5.20 -1.86 11.53
CA GLY A 69 5.95 -2.88 12.23
C GLY A 69 6.04 -2.62 13.74
N GLY A 70 5.97 -3.69 14.52
CA GLY A 70 6.27 -3.68 15.94
C GLY A 70 7.75 -3.44 16.22
N ASN A 71 8.11 -3.17 17.48
CA ASN A 71 9.46 -2.86 17.94
C ASN A 71 10.10 -1.69 17.17
N ARG A 72 9.31 -0.70 16.83
CA ARG A 72 9.70 0.53 16.13
C ARG A 72 9.17 1.76 16.86
N ALA A 73 9.76 2.92 16.56
CA ALA A 73 9.34 4.17 17.17
C ALA A 73 7.84 4.45 16.92
N LYS A 74 7.07 4.68 17.98
CA LYS A 74 5.63 4.95 17.91
C LYS A 74 5.28 6.20 17.09
N ALA A 75 6.16 7.21 17.10
CA ALA A 75 5.98 8.43 16.31
C ALA A 75 5.69 8.13 14.83
N ARG A 76 6.38 7.12 14.25
CA ARG A 76 6.14 6.68 12.86
C ARG A 76 4.70 6.25 12.63
N ARG A 77 4.08 5.55 13.62
CA ARG A 77 2.69 5.07 13.54
C ARG A 77 1.73 6.25 13.46
N TYR A 78 1.93 7.24 14.35
CA TYR A 78 1.12 8.46 14.39
C TYR A 78 1.26 9.27 13.10
N GLU A 79 2.49 9.48 12.64
CA GLU A 79 2.77 10.24 11.41
C GLU A 79 2.19 9.58 10.16
N MET A 80 2.32 8.26 10.02
CA MET A 80 1.74 7.54 8.88
C MET A 80 0.21 7.58 8.90
N GLY A 81 -0.41 7.42 10.08
CA GLY A 81 -1.86 7.55 10.24
C GLY A 81 -2.35 8.93 9.82
N GLU A 82 -1.69 9.98 10.28
CA GLU A 82 -2.02 11.37 9.94
C GLU A 82 -1.88 11.66 8.44
N VAL A 83 -0.78 11.22 7.81
CA VAL A 83 -0.53 11.40 6.37
C VAL A 83 -1.57 10.67 5.53
N SER A 84 -1.85 9.40 5.84
CA SER A 84 -2.86 8.63 5.11
C SER A 84 -4.24 9.27 5.21
N SER A 85 -4.65 9.64 6.44
CA SER A 85 -5.95 10.26 6.70
C SER A 85 -6.13 11.60 5.97
N LYS A 86 -5.05 12.37 5.76
CA LYS A 86 -5.08 13.64 5.02
C LYS A 86 -5.15 13.48 3.50
N LEU A 87 -4.53 12.46 2.95
CA LEU A 87 -4.25 12.36 1.51
C LEU A 87 -5.03 11.26 0.79
N ALA A 88 -5.46 10.22 1.49
CA ALA A 88 -6.34 9.19 0.96
C ALA A 88 -7.81 9.54 1.18
N ASP A 89 -8.71 8.97 0.37
CA ASP A 89 -10.15 9.10 0.56
C ASP A 89 -10.67 8.06 1.57
N LEU A 90 -9.99 6.91 1.68
CA LEU A 90 -10.21 5.92 2.72
C LEU A 90 -8.89 5.33 3.19
N THR A 91 -8.63 5.41 4.49
CA THR A 91 -7.52 4.74 5.15
C THR A 91 -7.96 3.39 5.68
N VAL A 92 -7.31 2.30 5.24
CA VAL A 92 -7.55 0.95 5.77
C VAL A 92 -6.36 0.53 6.62
N VAL A 93 -6.56 0.50 7.93
CA VAL A 93 -5.50 0.17 8.89
C VAL A 93 -5.53 -1.33 9.20
N THR A 94 -4.39 -1.99 9.00
CA THR A 94 -4.26 -3.44 9.18
C THR A 94 -2.94 -3.82 9.87
N SER A 95 -2.72 -5.11 10.11
CA SER A 95 -1.46 -5.63 10.63
C SER A 95 -0.38 -5.66 9.55
N ASP A 96 0.87 -5.46 9.98
CA ASP A 96 2.06 -5.68 9.17
C ASP A 96 2.93 -6.76 9.86
N ASN A 97 4.11 -6.46 10.31
CA ASN A 97 5.00 -7.33 11.11
C ASN A 97 4.85 -6.95 12.60
N PRO A 98 3.94 -7.53 13.38
CA PRO A 98 3.72 -7.12 14.76
C PRO A 98 4.92 -7.44 15.67
N ARG A 99 5.76 -8.40 15.27
CA ARG A 99 6.92 -8.86 16.03
C ARG A 99 6.52 -9.28 17.46
N ASN A 100 6.97 -8.57 18.48
CA ASN A 100 6.69 -8.88 19.89
C ASN A 100 5.52 -8.06 20.47
N GLU A 101 4.90 -7.19 19.67
CA GLU A 101 3.75 -6.38 20.10
C GLU A 101 2.43 -7.02 19.66
N GLU A 102 1.36 -6.71 20.36
CA GLU A 102 0.02 -7.11 19.93
C GLU A 102 -0.42 -6.25 18.73
N PRO A 103 -0.97 -6.88 17.67
CA PRO A 103 -1.37 -6.15 16.45
C PRO A 103 -2.31 -4.97 16.72
N MET A 104 -3.27 -5.14 17.65
CA MET A 104 -4.22 -4.09 17.99
C MET A 104 -3.59 -2.88 18.69
N ASP A 105 -2.51 -3.06 19.46
CA ASP A 105 -1.80 -1.95 20.09
C ASP A 105 -1.13 -1.08 19.03
N ILE A 106 -0.55 -1.71 17.99
CA ILE A 106 0.06 -0.99 16.87
C ILE A 106 -1.01 -0.24 16.07
N ILE A 107 -2.15 -0.90 15.81
CA ILE A 107 -3.29 -0.29 15.11
C ILE A 107 -3.82 0.91 15.89
N ASN A 108 -4.00 0.78 17.21
CA ASN A 108 -4.45 1.88 18.07
C ASN A 108 -3.49 3.07 18.05
N ASP A 109 -2.18 2.81 18.03
CA ASP A 109 -1.19 3.88 17.85
C ASP A 109 -1.35 4.59 16.48
N ILE A 110 -1.61 3.85 15.39
CA ILE A 110 -1.87 4.44 14.06
C ILE A 110 -3.13 5.32 14.10
N LEU A 111 -4.18 4.86 14.75
CA LEU A 111 -5.46 5.59 14.86
C LEU A 111 -5.33 6.91 15.59
N ILE A 112 -4.37 7.08 16.51
CA ILE A 112 -4.05 8.39 17.11
C ILE A 112 -3.70 9.42 16.03
N GLY A 113 -2.95 9.01 15.00
CA GLY A 113 -2.62 9.88 13.87
C GLY A 113 -3.80 10.10 12.92
N VAL A 114 -4.56 9.04 12.64
CA VAL A 114 -5.76 9.11 11.78
C VAL A 114 -6.76 10.12 12.33
N HIS A 115 -7.04 10.06 13.62
CA HIS A 115 -8.00 10.96 14.27
C HIS A 115 -7.57 12.44 14.29
N LYS A 116 -6.28 12.74 14.12
CA LYS A 116 -5.82 14.15 14.01
C LYS A 116 -6.25 14.83 12.71
N ALA A 117 -6.46 14.05 11.66
CA ALA A 117 -6.76 14.55 10.32
C ALA A 117 -8.22 14.39 9.92
N ASP A 118 -9.02 13.71 10.74
CA ASP A 118 -10.49 13.54 10.58
C ASP A 118 -10.90 12.92 9.23
N GLY A 119 -10.03 12.06 8.63
CA GLY A 119 -10.34 11.36 7.38
C GLY A 119 -11.10 10.06 7.62
N GLU A 120 -11.75 9.54 6.59
CA GLU A 120 -12.46 8.26 6.64
C GLU A 120 -11.48 7.10 6.84
N TYR A 121 -11.81 6.17 7.72
CA TYR A 121 -10.99 5.00 7.96
C TYR A 121 -11.79 3.75 8.33
N VAL A 122 -11.16 2.60 8.09
CA VAL A 122 -11.63 1.28 8.53
C VAL A 122 -10.46 0.54 9.15
N THR A 123 -10.74 -0.25 10.19
CA THR A 123 -9.74 -1.08 10.87
C THR A 123 -10.07 -2.55 10.65
N ILE A 124 -9.18 -3.27 9.98
CA ILE A 124 -9.31 -4.71 9.74
C ILE A 124 -7.95 -5.34 10.07
N PRO A 125 -7.79 -5.99 11.24
CA PRO A 125 -6.50 -6.50 11.70
C PRO A 125 -5.90 -7.58 10.79
N ASP A 126 -6.72 -8.45 10.21
CA ASP A 126 -6.28 -9.45 9.24
C ASP A 126 -5.99 -8.79 7.89
N ARG A 127 -4.75 -8.97 7.39
CA ARG A 127 -4.32 -8.28 6.16
C ARG A 127 -5.00 -8.83 4.91
N LYS A 128 -5.29 -10.14 4.86
CA LYS A 128 -6.03 -10.74 3.74
C LYS A 128 -7.44 -10.18 3.66
N GLU A 129 -8.15 -10.14 4.78
CA GLU A 129 -9.49 -9.57 4.86
C GLU A 129 -9.49 -8.05 4.55
N ALA A 130 -8.44 -7.33 4.97
CA ALA A 130 -8.29 -5.92 4.64
C ALA A 130 -8.09 -5.68 3.12
N ILE A 131 -7.27 -6.51 2.47
CA ILE A 131 -7.08 -6.48 1.00
C ILE A 131 -8.41 -6.81 0.30
N LYS A 132 -9.09 -7.88 0.73
CA LYS A 132 -10.39 -8.28 0.20
C LYS A 132 -11.41 -7.15 0.31
N TYR A 133 -11.51 -6.52 1.48
CA TYR A 133 -12.37 -5.36 1.69
C TYR A 133 -12.09 -4.24 0.66
N CYS A 134 -10.84 -3.88 0.44
CA CYS A 134 -10.49 -2.87 -0.56
C CYS A 134 -10.92 -3.29 -1.98
N MET A 135 -10.68 -4.56 -2.35
CA MET A 135 -11.00 -5.09 -3.67
C MET A 135 -12.51 -5.13 -3.92
N GLU A 136 -13.33 -5.40 -2.89
CA GLU A 136 -14.80 -5.46 -2.98
C GLU A 136 -15.46 -4.07 -3.02
N HIS A 137 -14.82 -3.05 -2.44
CA HIS A 137 -15.40 -1.70 -2.33
C HIS A 137 -14.86 -0.71 -3.37
N ALA A 138 -13.73 -1.02 -4.00
CA ALA A 138 -13.16 -0.19 -5.05
C ALA A 138 -13.92 -0.35 -6.37
N GLY A 139 -14.21 0.77 -7.03
CA GLY A 139 -14.93 0.83 -8.30
C GLY A 139 -14.13 1.45 -9.44
N ALA A 140 -14.77 1.60 -10.58
CA ALA A 140 -14.13 2.12 -11.78
C ALA A 140 -13.55 3.53 -11.58
N GLY A 141 -12.22 3.64 -11.79
CA GLY A 141 -11.45 4.87 -11.63
C GLY A 141 -10.88 5.08 -10.23
N ASP A 142 -11.06 4.12 -9.31
CA ASP A 142 -10.43 4.13 -8.01
C ASP A 142 -9.02 3.53 -8.07
N ILE A 143 -8.19 3.92 -7.11
CA ILE A 143 -6.85 3.35 -6.93
C ILE A 143 -6.76 2.79 -5.51
N VAL A 144 -6.41 1.51 -5.42
CA VAL A 144 -6.10 0.80 -4.17
C VAL A 144 -4.59 0.67 -4.04
N ILE A 145 -4.04 1.14 -2.91
CA ILE A 145 -2.61 1.10 -2.61
C ILE A 145 -2.39 0.22 -1.39
N LEU A 146 -1.64 -0.88 -1.57
CA LEU A 146 -1.15 -1.71 -0.49
C LEU A 146 0.25 -1.23 -0.15
N ALA A 147 0.37 -0.46 0.94
CA ALA A 147 1.62 0.17 1.35
C ALA A 147 2.31 -0.58 2.51
N GLY A 148 3.63 -0.47 2.53
CA GLY A 148 4.49 -0.92 3.62
C GLY A 148 5.28 -2.18 3.33
N LYS A 149 4.65 -3.23 2.82
CA LYS A 149 5.30 -4.53 2.58
C LYS A 149 6.11 -4.59 1.28
N GLY A 150 5.58 -4.05 0.21
CA GLY A 150 6.27 -4.02 -1.07
C GLY A 150 6.72 -5.41 -1.54
N HIS A 151 8.03 -5.68 -1.48
CA HIS A 151 8.63 -6.95 -1.91
C HIS A 151 8.68 -8.03 -0.80
N GLU A 152 8.31 -7.70 0.44
CA GLU A 152 8.32 -8.67 1.55
C GLU A 152 7.28 -9.76 1.31
N ASP A 153 7.69 -11.02 1.50
CA ASP A 153 6.88 -12.23 1.32
C ASP A 153 6.60 -12.95 2.65
N TYR A 154 6.71 -12.22 3.78
CA TYR A 154 6.50 -12.78 5.11
C TYR A 154 5.83 -11.80 6.06
N GLN A 155 5.22 -12.36 7.12
CA GLN A 155 4.82 -11.67 8.33
C GLN A 155 5.63 -12.19 9.52
N GLU A 156 6.24 -11.30 10.28
CA GLU A 156 7.03 -11.65 11.46
C GLU A 156 6.19 -11.52 12.73
N ILE A 157 5.95 -12.66 13.42
CA ILE A 157 5.19 -12.74 14.67
C ILE A 157 6.04 -13.47 15.70
N LYS A 158 6.34 -12.82 16.84
CA LYS A 158 7.13 -13.38 17.96
C LYS A 158 8.45 -14.02 17.51
N GLY A 159 9.14 -13.37 16.56
CA GLY A 159 10.42 -13.81 16.01
C GLY A 159 10.33 -14.91 14.94
N VAL A 160 9.13 -15.38 14.61
CA VAL A 160 8.90 -16.37 13.56
C VAL A 160 8.38 -15.66 12.31
N LYS A 161 8.98 -15.98 11.16
CA LYS A 161 8.50 -15.51 9.85
C LYS A 161 7.52 -16.52 9.28
N HIS A 162 6.30 -16.07 9.06
CA HIS A 162 5.26 -16.81 8.37
C HIS A 162 5.18 -16.31 6.93
N HIS A 163 5.07 -17.21 5.96
CA HIS A 163 4.90 -16.81 4.56
C HIS A 163 3.63 -15.97 4.39
N MET A 164 3.75 -14.81 3.77
CA MET A 164 2.66 -13.91 3.44
C MET A 164 3.11 -12.94 2.35
N ASP A 165 2.94 -13.30 1.08
CA ASP A 165 3.11 -12.40 -0.06
C ASP A 165 1.75 -11.81 -0.44
N GLU A 166 1.64 -10.49 -0.55
CA GLU A 166 0.39 -9.81 -0.93
C GLU A 166 -0.13 -10.24 -2.29
N ARG A 167 0.75 -10.68 -3.19
CA ARG A 167 0.38 -11.19 -4.52
C ARG A 167 -0.36 -12.51 -4.42
N ASP A 168 0.12 -13.39 -3.54
CA ASP A 168 -0.52 -14.68 -3.28
C ASP A 168 -1.89 -14.46 -2.64
N LEU A 169 -1.98 -13.53 -1.66
CA LEU A 169 -3.25 -13.17 -1.02
C LEU A 169 -4.26 -12.62 -2.04
N ILE A 170 -3.83 -11.72 -2.92
CA ILE A 170 -4.68 -11.17 -3.99
C ILE A 170 -5.17 -12.29 -4.92
N GLN A 171 -4.30 -13.20 -5.32
CA GLN A 171 -4.67 -14.34 -6.18
C GLN A 171 -5.68 -15.26 -5.49
N GLU A 172 -5.48 -15.59 -4.21
CA GLU A 172 -6.42 -16.38 -3.42
C GLU A 172 -7.80 -15.69 -3.32
N ILE A 173 -7.84 -14.37 -3.11
CA ILE A 173 -9.09 -13.60 -3.07
C ILE A 173 -9.81 -13.66 -4.42
N ILE A 174 -9.09 -13.50 -5.54
CA ILE A 174 -9.66 -13.58 -6.89
C ILE A 174 -10.24 -14.97 -7.17
N GLU A 175 -9.59 -16.02 -6.68
CA GLU A 175 -10.02 -17.42 -6.85
C GLU A 175 -11.10 -17.84 -5.84
N GLY A 176 -11.48 -16.98 -4.89
CA GLY A 176 -12.49 -17.27 -3.86
C GLY A 176 -12.02 -18.28 -2.80
N ARG A 177 -10.73 -18.33 -2.54
CA ARG A 177 -10.08 -19.22 -1.54
C ARG A 177 -9.70 -18.49 -0.26
#